data_304d10affae2c473c9c5fe58e05892d0
#
_entry.id   304d10affae2c473c9c5fe58e05892d0
#
_cell.length_a   1.000
_cell.length_b   1.000
_cell.length_c   1.000
_cell.angle_alpha   90.00
_cell.angle_beta   90.00
_cell.angle_gamma   90.00
#
_symmetry.space_group_name_H-M   'P 1'
#
loop_
_entity.id
_entity.type
_entity.pdbx_description
1 polymer ?
#
loop_
_entity_poly.entity_id
_entity_poly.type
_entity_poly.pdbx_seq_one_letter_code
_entity_poly.pdbx_strand_id
1 'polypeptide(L)' 'MQILITLSSTDPEIKWNAVRFGNFLLTEGEDVTLFLNGPAVDLYAGDSETFPIAEQAKLFALSEGVLVA' A
#
# COMPACT_ATOMS: atom_id res chain seq x y z
N MET A 1 -16.76 -3.06 -5.54
CA MET A 1 -16.45 -3.98 -4.42
C MET A 1 -15.56 -3.26 -3.43
N GLN A 2 -15.72 -3.54 -2.16
CA GLN A 2 -14.84 -2.97 -1.13
C GLN A 2 -13.79 -4.03 -0.76
N ILE A 3 -12.53 -3.65 -0.84
CA ILE A 3 -11.41 -4.56 -0.63
C ILE A 3 -10.55 -4.03 0.51
N LEU A 4 -10.24 -4.91 1.47
CA LEU A 4 -9.31 -4.60 2.54
C LEU A 4 -8.04 -5.42 2.35
N ILE A 5 -6.91 -4.74 2.27
CA ILE A 5 -5.59 -5.38 2.24
C ILE A 5 -4.95 -5.17 3.60
N THR A 6 -4.58 -6.25 4.27
CA THR A 6 -3.88 -6.17 5.56
C THR A 6 -2.40 -6.44 5.32
N LEU A 7 -1.57 -5.45 5.65
CA LEU A 7 -0.12 -5.54 5.50
C LEU A 7 0.54 -5.65 6.86
N SER A 8 1.28 -6.73 7.09
CA SER A 8 1.90 -7.04 8.40
C SER A 8 3.40 -7.27 8.32
N SER A 9 4.04 -6.97 7.20
CA SER A 9 5.46 -7.27 6.98
C SER A 9 6.33 -6.03 7.12
N THR A 10 7.60 -6.24 7.51
CA THR A 10 8.64 -5.20 7.45
C THR A 10 9.44 -5.27 6.14
N ASP A 11 9.22 -6.29 5.32
CA ASP A 11 9.95 -6.50 4.08
C ASP A 11 9.58 -5.42 3.06
N PRO A 12 10.55 -4.63 2.55
CA PRO A 12 10.25 -3.56 1.60
C PRO A 12 9.58 -4.04 0.32
N GLU A 13 9.94 -5.20 -0.18
CA GLU A 13 9.34 -5.73 -1.40
C GLU A 13 7.86 -6.09 -1.18
N ILE A 14 7.56 -6.69 -0.04
CA ILE A 14 6.17 -7.03 0.30
C ILE A 14 5.34 -5.76 0.48
N LYS A 15 5.89 -4.75 1.17
CA LYS A 15 5.22 -3.45 1.32
C LYS A 15 4.92 -2.82 -0.04
N TRP A 16 5.94 -2.76 -0.90
CA TRP A 16 5.80 -2.19 -2.23
C TRP A 16 4.74 -2.93 -3.04
N ASN A 17 4.78 -4.27 -3.01
CA ASN A 17 3.81 -5.09 -3.74
C ASN A 17 2.39 -4.91 -3.22
N ALA A 18 2.21 -4.76 -1.90
CA ALA A 18 0.88 -4.56 -1.32
C ALA A 18 0.26 -3.24 -1.81
N VAL A 19 1.03 -2.15 -1.78
CA VAL A 19 0.54 -0.85 -2.25
C VAL A 19 0.31 -0.87 -3.75
N ARG A 20 1.20 -1.49 -4.50
CA ARG A 20 1.09 -1.61 -5.95
C ARG A 20 -0.15 -2.40 -6.35
N PHE A 21 -0.44 -3.48 -5.64
CA PHE A 21 -1.65 -4.27 -5.87
C PHE A 21 -2.90 -3.43 -5.57
N GLY A 22 -2.86 -2.65 -4.47
CA GLY A 22 -3.96 -1.73 -4.16
C GLY A 22 -4.20 -0.72 -5.27
N ASN A 23 -3.13 -0.17 -5.84
CA ASN A 23 -3.24 0.76 -6.97
C ASN A 23 -3.86 0.09 -8.19
N PHE A 24 -3.49 -1.14 -8.48
CA PHE A 24 -4.10 -1.90 -9.57
C PHE A 24 -5.60 -2.04 -9.36
N LEU A 25 -6.02 -2.40 -8.15
CA LEU A 25 -7.44 -2.57 -7.84
C LEU A 25 -8.21 -1.24 -7.96
N LEU A 26 -7.59 -0.12 -7.56
CA LEU A 26 -8.19 1.18 -7.73
C LEU A 26 -8.42 1.51 -9.22
N THR A 27 -7.48 1.14 -10.09
CA THR A 27 -7.66 1.35 -11.53
C THR A 27 -8.77 0.48 -12.11
N GLU A 28 -9.09 -0.62 -11.44
CA GLU A 28 -10.20 -1.49 -11.84
C GLU A 28 -11.54 -1.04 -11.28
N GLY A 29 -11.56 0.10 -10.59
CA GLY A 29 -12.81 0.68 -10.07
C GLY A 29 -13.22 0.16 -8.71
N GLU A 30 -12.35 -0.55 -8.02
CA GLU A 30 -12.66 -1.08 -6.69
C GLU A 30 -12.33 -0.06 -5.59
N ASP A 31 -13.03 -0.15 -4.46
CA ASP A 31 -12.72 0.64 -3.27
C ASP A 31 -11.71 -0.13 -2.43
N VAL A 32 -10.56 0.48 -2.13
CA VAL A 32 -9.45 -0.21 -1.47
C VAL A 32 -9.03 0.50 -0.20
N THR A 33 -8.98 -0.26 0.89
CA THR A 33 -8.38 0.18 2.16
C THR A 33 -7.16 -0.68 2.43
N LEU A 34 -6.05 -0.04 2.74
CA LEU A 34 -4.81 -0.72 3.13
C LEU A 34 -4.62 -0.51 4.63
N PHE A 35 -4.70 -1.60 5.39
CA PHE A 35 -4.52 -1.58 6.84
C PHE A 35 -3.08 -1.98 7.18
N LEU A 36 -2.36 -1.06 7.82
CA LEU A 36 -0.98 -1.28 8.26
C LEU A 36 -1.03 -1.88 9.67
N ASN A 37 -0.68 -3.14 9.78
CA ASN A 37 -0.78 -3.90 11.02
C ASN A 37 0.60 -4.21 11.58
N GLY A 38 0.76 -4.07 12.91
CA GLY A 38 2.00 -4.42 13.59
C GLY A 38 3.21 -3.69 13.02
N PRO A 39 4.27 -4.40 12.62
CA PRO A 39 5.50 -3.75 12.16
C PRO A 39 5.36 -2.98 10.86
N ALA A 40 4.27 -3.16 10.12
CA ALA A 40 4.05 -2.46 8.86
C ALA A 40 3.55 -1.03 9.04
N VAL A 41 3.30 -0.57 10.27
CA VAL A 41 2.82 0.80 10.52
C VAL A 41 3.84 1.84 10.03
N ASP A 42 5.11 1.50 9.98
CA ASP A 42 6.13 2.36 9.35
C ASP A 42 6.27 1.94 7.88
N LEU A 43 5.27 2.32 7.08
CA LEU A 43 5.19 1.89 5.68
C LEU A 43 6.41 2.30 4.87
N TYR A 44 6.95 3.52 5.11
CA TYR A 44 8.04 4.05 4.29
C TYR A 44 9.41 3.49 4.65
N ALA A 45 9.53 2.77 5.75
CA ALA A 45 10.81 2.14 6.09
C ALA A 45 11.19 1.15 5.00
N GLY A 46 12.40 1.30 4.46
CA GLY A 46 12.88 0.48 3.35
C GLY A 46 12.57 1.02 1.97
N ASP A 47 11.99 2.22 1.88
CA ASP A 47 11.76 2.87 0.60
C ASP A 47 13.08 3.05 -0.16
N SER A 48 13.08 2.74 -1.45
CA SER A 48 14.28 2.80 -2.28
C SER A 48 13.90 2.90 -3.76
N GLU A 49 14.91 3.08 -4.62
CA GLU A 49 14.67 3.05 -6.07
C GLU A 49 14.24 1.65 -6.55
N THR A 50 14.73 0.60 -5.88
CA THR A 50 14.36 -0.77 -6.23
C THR A 50 12.93 -1.08 -5.81
N PHE A 51 12.53 -0.61 -4.63
CA PHE A 51 11.17 -0.79 -4.11
C PHE A 51 10.61 0.57 -3.71
N PRO A 52 10.09 1.37 -4.67
CA PRO A 52 9.64 2.74 -4.41
C PRO A 52 8.29 2.77 -3.69
N ILE A 53 8.31 2.49 -2.40
CA ILE A 53 7.13 2.42 -1.56
C ILE A 53 6.44 3.79 -1.48
N ALA A 54 7.21 4.86 -1.21
CA ALA A 54 6.65 6.20 -1.05
C ALA A 54 5.93 6.67 -2.32
N GLU A 55 6.51 6.40 -3.48
CA GLU A 55 5.91 6.76 -4.76
C GLU A 55 4.57 6.06 -4.97
N GLN A 56 4.52 4.75 -4.69
CA GLN A 56 3.29 3.99 -4.83
C GLN A 56 2.24 4.41 -3.79
N ALA A 57 2.67 4.72 -2.56
CA ALA A 57 1.75 5.17 -1.51
C ALA A 57 1.14 6.53 -1.87
N LYS A 58 1.92 7.43 -2.47
CA LYS A 58 1.42 8.71 -2.92
C LYS A 58 0.35 8.53 -4.01
N LEU A 59 0.62 7.67 -4.97
CA LEU A 59 -0.34 7.36 -6.03
C LEU A 59 -1.61 6.75 -5.44
N PHE A 60 -1.47 5.87 -4.46
CA PHE A 60 -2.60 5.23 -3.79
C PHE A 60 -3.52 6.27 -3.13
N ALA A 61 -2.93 7.22 -2.40
CA ALA A 61 -3.70 8.30 -1.76
C ALA A 61 -4.37 9.21 -2.79
N LEU A 62 -3.66 9.56 -3.86
CA LEU A 62 -4.19 10.41 -4.92
C LEU A 62 -5.31 9.73 -5.70
N SER A 63 -5.34 8.41 -5.72
CA SER A 63 -6.37 7.62 -6.41
C SER A 63 -7.51 7.21 -5.48
N GLU A 64 -7.64 7.88 -4.34
CA GLU A 64 -8.70 7.67 -3.35
C GLU A 64 -8.59 6.37 -2.57
N GLY A 65 -7.42 5.77 -2.53
CA GLY A 65 -7.14 4.67 -1.62
C GLY A 65 -7.11 5.16 -0.17
N VAL A 66 -7.49 4.31 0.77
CA VAL A 66 -7.54 4.65 2.20
C VAL A 66 -6.44 3.88 2.94
N LEU A 67 -5.58 4.63 3.64
CA LEU A 67 -4.56 4.05 4.51
C LEU A 67 -5.00 4.19 5.96
N VAL A 68 -4.99 3.09 6.70
CA VAL A 68 -5.26 3.09 8.14
C VAL A 68 -4.19 2.28 8.86
N ALA A 69 -3.95 2.64 10.11
CA ALA A 69 -2.96 1.96 10.96
C ALA A 69 -3.56 1.61 12.32
#